data_0138653cf8074de8741dc7d2080c6182
#
_entry.id   0138653cf8074de8741dc7d2080c6182
#
_cell.length_a   1.000
_cell.length_b   1.000
_cell.length_c   1.000
_cell.angle_alpha   90.00
_cell.angle_beta   90.00
_cell.angle_gamma   90.00
#
_symmetry.space_group_name_H-M   'P 1'
#
loop_
_entity.id
_entity.type
_entity.pdbx_description
1 polymer ?
#
loop_
_entity_poly.entity_id
_entity_poly.type
_entity_poly.pdbx_seq_one_letter_code
_entity_poly.pdbx_strand_id
1 'polypeptide(L)'
;MGQYIQDGRRMLFETVLQIEKSGRPLPVPEDPDNRDGLNFLAGLDLAEVNEKAAQGTVLAHVDGGVPNLKLTVPERTAYNFGQLVYFFELACAISGYLLAVNPFDQPGVENYKQNMYALLGKPGFEQRRAELESRLTGEDQA
;
A
#
# COMPACT_ATOMS: atom_id res chain seq x y z
N MET A 1 -2.59 -12.20 4.08
CA MET A 1 -1.83 -11.17 4.81
C MET A 1 -2.27 -11.07 6.27
N GLY A 2 -3.56 -11.07 6.62
CA GLY A 2 -4.07 -10.97 8.00
C GLY A 2 -3.44 -11.98 8.98
N GLN A 3 -3.33 -13.25 8.59
CA GLN A 3 -2.68 -14.28 9.41
C GLN A 3 -1.22 -13.90 9.78
N TYR A 4 -0.45 -13.36 8.82
CA TYR A 4 0.93 -12.93 9.09
C TYR A 4 0.99 -11.73 10.04
N ILE A 5 0.05 -10.78 9.92
CA ILE A 5 -0.05 -9.64 10.83
C ILE A 5 -0.32 -10.14 12.25
N GLN A 6 -1.24 -11.10 12.41
CA GLN A 6 -1.67 -11.63 13.70
C GLN A 6 -0.63 -12.54 14.37
N ASP A 7 0.01 -13.45 13.62
CA ASP A 7 0.88 -14.51 14.15
C ASP A 7 2.33 -14.44 13.64
N GLY A 8 2.65 -13.52 12.72
CA GLY A 8 4.00 -13.37 12.18
C GLY A 8 4.95 -12.57 13.07
N ARG A 9 6.12 -12.22 12.53
CA ARG A 9 7.10 -11.38 13.22
C ARG A 9 6.52 -10.01 13.56
N ARG A 10 6.79 -9.50 14.75
CA ARG A 10 6.43 -8.15 15.20
C ARG A 10 7.44 -7.12 14.66
N MET A 11 7.33 -6.79 13.37
CA MET A 11 8.23 -5.87 12.68
C MET A 11 7.51 -4.85 11.81
N LEU A 12 6.20 -4.73 12.00
CA LEU A 12 5.36 -3.79 11.26
C LEU A 12 4.38 -3.09 12.21
N PHE A 13 3.87 -1.99 11.78
CA PHE A 13 2.69 -1.30 12.33
C PHE A 13 1.67 -1.09 11.22
N GLU A 14 0.45 -0.84 11.58
CA GLU A 14 -0.62 -0.58 10.62
C GLU A 14 -1.09 0.87 10.68
N THR A 15 -1.51 1.39 9.54
CA THR A 15 -2.27 2.64 9.46
C THR A 15 -3.65 2.34 8.89
N VAL A 16 -4.66 2.42 9.75
CA VAL A 16 -6.06 2.20 9.37
C VAL A 16 -6.67 3.50 8.88
N LEU A 17 -7.10 3.52 7.61
CA LEU A 17 -7.80 4.63 7.02
C LEU A 17 -9.31 4.48 7.25
N GLN A 18 -9.92 5.40 7.98
CA GLN A 18 -11.35 5.43 8.22
C GLN A 18 -12.01 6.64 7.57
N ILE A 19 -13.08 6.42 6.81
CA ILE A 19 -13.93 7.48 6.25
C ILE A 19 -15.17 7.61 7.13
N GLU A 20 -15.41 8.79 7.72
CA GLU A 20 -16.49 8.99 8.69
C GLU A 20 -17.88 8.97 8.05
N LYS A 21 -18.05 9.70 6.93
CA LYS A 21 -19.32 9.72 6.22
C LYS A 21 -19.34 8.71 5.09
N SER A 22 -20.19 7.69 5.23
CA SER A 22 -20.32 6.62 4.24
C SER A 22 -20.90 7.07 2.89
N GLY A 23 -21.62 8.16 2.85
CA GLY A 23 -22.32 8.65 1.67
C GLY A 23 -23.74 8.08 1.55
N ARG A 24 -24.04 7.27 0.52
CA ARG A 24 -25.37 6.72 0.29
C ARG A 24 -25.63 5.52 1.20
N PRO A 25 -26.73 5.50 1.97
CA PRO A 25 -27.09 4.33 2.78
C PRO A 25 -27.35 3.10 1.91
N LEU A 26 -26.88 1.95 2.38
CA LEU A 26 -27.09 0.65 1.74
C LEU A 26 -27.46 -0.37 2.83
N PRO A 27 -28.75 -0.51 3.15
CA PRO A 27 -29.17 -1.46 4.16
C PRO A 27 -29.02 -2.89 3.68
N VAL A 28 -28.60 -3.78 4.58
CA VAL A 28 -28.51 -5.22 4.32
C VAL A 28 -29.93 -5.78 4.20
N PRO A 29 -30.30 -6.46 3.10
CA PRO A 29 -31.60 -7.07 2.97
C PRO A 29 -31.75 -8.30 3.87
N GLU A 30 -32.98 -8.64 4.24
CA GLU A 30 -33.31 -9.91 4.87
C GLU A 30 -33.43 -11.02 3.81
N ASP A 31 -32.82 -12.19 4.06
CA ASP A 31 -33.07 -13.41 3.28
C ASP A 31 -34.15 -14.25 3.98
N PRO A 32 -35.32 -14.48 3.35
CA PRO A 32 -36.43 -15.27 3.97
C PRO A 32 -35.99 -16.66 4.43
N ASP A 33 -35.02 -17.25 3.75
CA ASP A 33 -34.53 -18.61 4.06
C ASP A 33 -33.33 -18.60 5.02
N ASN A 34 -32.72 -17.42 5.26
CA ASN A 34 -31.50 -17.24 6.08
C ASN A 34 -30.39 -18.26 5.77
N ARG A 35 -30.14 -18.50 4.49
CA ARG A 35 -29.26 -19.60 4.01
C ARG A 35 -27.81 -19.43 4.43
N ASP A 36 -27.36 -18.18 4.54
CA ASP A 36 -26.00 -17.79 4.95
C ASP A 36 -25.87 -17.53 6.46
N GLY A 37 -26.99 -17.54 7.20
CA GLY A 37 -27.02 -17.25 8.63
C GLY A 37 -26.77 -15.78 8.98
N LEU A 38 -26.87 -14.86 8.01
CA LEU A 38 -26.50 -13.44 8.19
C LEU A 38 -27.67 -12.51 8.45
N ASN A 39 -28.91 -13.02 8.64
CA ASN A 39 -30.10 -12.18 8.93
C ASN A 39 -29.96 -11.34 10.20
N PHE A 40 -29.01 -11.64 11.09
CA PHE A 40 -28.70 -10.76 12.22
C PHE A 40 -28.13 -9.38 11.80
N LEU A 41 -27.70 -9.25 10.54
CA LEU A 41 -27.25 -7.99 9.93
C LEU A 41 -28.41 -7.25 9.22
N ALA A 42 -29.56 -7.89 9.01
CA ALA A 42 -30.66 -7.32 8.24
C ALA A 42 -31.11 -5.97 8.82
N GLY A 43 -31.25 -4.97 7.94
CA GLY A 43 -31.60 -3.60 8.30
C GLY A 43 -30.43 -2.72 8.73
N LEU A 44 -29.26 -3.27 9.04
CA LEU A 44 -28.05 -2.47 9.31
C LEU A 44 -27.54 -1.85 8.01
N ASP A 45 -26.98 -0.64 8.10
CA ASP A 45 -26.25 -0.04 6.97
C ASP A 45 -24.93 -0.82 6.76
N LEU A 46 -24.59 -1.13 5.51
CA LEU A 46 -23.33 -1.80 5.18
C LEU A 46 -22.10 -1.04 5.68
N ALA A 47 -22.17 0.28 5.78
CA ALA A 47 -21.11 1.10 6.36
C ALA A 47 -20.93 0.83 7.85
N GLU A 48 -22.02 0.60 8.59
CA GLU A 48 -21.96 0.21 10.00
C GLU A 48 -21.32 -1.18 10.17
N VAL A 49 -21.75 -2.14 9.34
CA VAL A 49 -21.15 -3.49 9.31
C VAL A 49 -19.63 -3.40 9.06
N ASN A 50 -19.22 -2.61 8.07
CA ASN A 50 -17.81 -2.39 7.75
C ASN A 50 -17.04 -1.72 8.92
N GLU A 51 -17.65 -0.76 9.60
CA GLU A 51 -17.03 -0.14 10.77
C GLU A 51 -16.82 -1.13 11.90
N LYS A 52 -17.80 -1.99 12.20
CA LYS A 52 -17.67 -3.03 13.22
C LYS A 52 -16.60 -4.07 12.86
N ALA A 53 -16.52 -4.45 11.59
CA ALA A 53 -15.47 -5.34 11.11
C ALA A 53 -14.07 -4.72 11.27
N ALA A 54 -13.92 -3.44 10.92
CA ALA A 54 -12.67 -2.72 11.10
C ALA A 54 -12.28 -2.59 12.60
N GLN A 55 -13.24 -2.26 13.47
CA GLN A 55 -13.02 -2.18 14.92
C GLN A 55 -12.55 -3.53 15.48
N GLY A 56 -13.23 -4.64 15.12
CA GLY A 56 -12.86 -5.98 15.55
C GLY A 56 -11.45 -6.38 15.09
N THR A 57 -11.09 -6.05 13.85
CA THR A 57 -9.77 -6.31 13.31
C THR A 57 -8.68 -5.53 14.06
N VAL A 58 -8.87 -4.23 14.27
CA VAL A 58 -7.91 -3.38 15.01
C VAL A 58 -7.71 -3.90 16.43
N LEU A 59 -8.78 -4.23 17.14
CA LEU A 59 -8.68 -4.79 18.49
C LEU A 59 -7.84 -6.08 18.51
N ALA A 60 -8.12 -7.01 17.61
CA ALA A 60 -7.37 -8.26 17.52
C ALA A 60 -5.88 -8.04 17.23
N HIS A 61 -5.55 -7.11 16.31
CA HIS A 61 -4.17 -6.82 15.96
C HIS A 61 -3.43 -6.12 17.10
N VAL A 62 -4.06 -5.17 17.81
CA VAL A 62 -3.49 -4.50 18.97
C VAL A 62 -3.25 -5.50 20.11
N ASP A 63 -4.20 -6.36 20.41
CA ASP A 63 -4.05 -7.43 21.41
C ASP A 63 -2.92 -8.41 21.03
N GLY A 64 -2.74 -8.64 19.73
CA GLY A 64 -1.61 -9.40 19.17
C GLY A 64 -0.28 -8.66 19.20
N GLY A 65 -0.21 -7.42 19.68
CA GLY A 65 1.03 -6.63 19.80
C GLY A 65 1.43 -5.88 18.52
N VAL A 66 0.49 -5.64 17.59
CA VAL A 66 0.72 -4.83 16.38
C VAL A 66 0.24 -3.40 16.63
N PRO A 67 1.12 -2.39 16.66
CA PRO A 67 0.71 -1.00 16.81
C PRO A 67 -0.17 -0.55 15.64
N ASN A 68 -1.27 0.13 15.96
CA ASN A 68 -2.20 0.68 14.97
C ASN A 68 -2.26 2.20 15.08
N LEU A 69 -2.10 2.86 13.94
CA LEU A 69 -2.36 4.28 13.75
C LEU A 69 -3.71 4.43 13.05
N LYS A 70 -4.46 5.45 13.42
CA LYS A 70 -5.74 5.75 12.78
C LYS A 70 -5.65 7.07 12.03
N LEU A 71 -5.96 7.04 10.75
CA LEU A 71 -6.11 8.21 9.90
C LEU A 71 -7.58 8.38 9.52
N THR A 72 -8.18 9.48 9.95
CA THR A 72 -9.60 9.76 9.72
C THR A 72 -9.79 10.75 8.58
N VAL A 73 -10.61 10.37 7.61
CA VAL A 73 -11.01 11.23 6.48
C VAL A 73 -12.50 11.56 6.67
N PRO A 74 -12.91 12.86 6.71
CA PRO A 74 -14.28 13.22 7.02
C PRO A 74 -15.31 12.65 6.04
N GLU A 75 -15.01 12.69 4.74
CA GLU A 75 -15.93 12.23 3.69
C GLU A 75 -15.19 11.96 2.36
N ARG A 76 -15.82 11.21 1.46
CA ARG A 76 -15.29 10.85 0.14
C ARG A 76 -15.50 11.97 -0.87
N THR A 77 -14.67 13.01 -0.81
CA THR A 77 -14.63 14.09 -1.81
C THR A 77 -13.29 14.11 -2.54
N ALA A 78 -13.26 14.74 -3.71
CA ALA A 78 -12.02 14.97 -4.44
C ALA A 78 -11.01 15.79 -3.61
N TYR A 79 -11.50 16.73 -2.81
CA TYR A 79 -10.69 17.54 -1.92
C TYR A 79 -10.00 16.69 -0.84
N ASN A 80 -10.77 15.88 -0.10
CA ASN A 80 -10.21 15.02 0.94
C ASN A 80 -9.28 13.94 0.36
N PHE A 81 -9.59 13.44 -0.85
CA PHE A 81 -8.68 12.54 -1.56
C PHE A 81 -7.35 13.21 -1.89
N GLY A 82 -7.38 14.45 -2.41
CA GLY A 82 -6.16 15.22 -2.68
C GLY A 82 -5.34 15.49 -1.41
N GLN A 83 -6.01 15.80 -0.29
CA GLN A 83 -5.32 15.95 1.01
C GLN A 83 -4.66 14.65 1.45
N LEU A 84 -5.32 13.50 1.27
CA LEU A 84 -4.77 12.19 1.62
C LEU A 84 -3.54 11.85 0.78
N VAL A 85 -3.59 12.07 -0.54
CA VAL A 85 -2.43 11.87 -1.44
C VAL A 85 -1.26 12.74 -1.00
N TYR A 86 -1.50 14.04 -0.82
CA TYR A 86 -0.46 14.97 -0.38
C TYR A 86 0.14 14.62 0.98
N PHE A 87 -0.70 14.16 1.91
CA PHE A 87 -0.23 13.70 3.22
C PHE A 87 0.79 12.56 3.08
N PHE A 88 0.52 11.55 2.26
CA PHE A 88 1.45 10.43 2.09
C PHE A 88 2.68 10.81 1.27
N GLU A 89 2.57 11.69 0.28
CA GLU A 89 3.71 12.21 -0.46
C GLU A 89 4.66 12.99 0.47
N LEU A 90 4.11 13.87 1.30
CA LEU A 90 4.88 14.62 2.30
C LEU A 90 5.50 13.69 3.35
N ALA A 91 4.77 12.72 3.86
CA ALA A 91 5.27 11.73 4.82
C ALA A 91 6.43 10.91 4.21
N CYS A 92 6.33 10.53 2.94
CA CYS A 92 7.40 9.85 2.22
C CYS A 92 8.65 10.72 2.11
N ALA A 93 8.50 12.00 1.73
CA ALA A 93 9.62 12.95 1.63
C ALA A 93 10.30 13.16 3.00
N ILE A 94 9.52 13.37 4.06
CA ILE A 94 10.04 13.52 5.42
C ILE A 94 10.78 12.25 5.88
N SER A 95 10.22 11.07 5.62
CA SER A 95 10.86 9.80 5.99
C SER A 95 12.21 9.61 5.27
N GLY A 96 12.30 10.00 3.99
CA GLY A 96 13.54 10.01 3.24
C GLY A 96 14.61 10.90 3.89
N TYR A 97 14.24 12.11 4.27
CA TYR A 97 15.16 13.02 4.99
C TYR A 97 15.59 12.48 6.35
N LEU A 98 14.68 11.86 7.10
CA LEU A 98 15.03 11.22 8.38
C LEU A 98 16.01 10.05 8.21
N LEU A 99 15.97 9.38 7.06
CA LEU A 99 16.93 8.33 6.69
C LEU A 99 18.21 8.88 6.04
N ALA A 100 18.35 10.20 5.94
CA ALA A 100 19.48 10.90 5.30
C ALA A 100 19.66 10.52 3.82
N VAL A 101 18.56 10.20 3.11
CA VAL A 101 18.55 9.98 1.67
C VAL A 101 17.75 11.06 0.95
N ASN A 102 18.09 11.30 -0.33
CA ASN A 102 17.30 12.21 -1.16
C ASN A 102 16.03 11.49 -1.65
N PRO A 103 14.81 11.91 -1.23
CA PRO A 103 13.57 11.27 -1.65
C PRO A 103 13.15 11.59 -3.09
N PHE A 104 13.86 12.50 -3.78
CA PHE A 104 13.49 13.00 -5.12
C PHE A 104 14.38 12.47 -6.23
N ASP A 105 15.34 11.61 -5.95
CA ASP A 105 16.13 10.92 -6.96
C ASP A 105 15.90 9.40 -6.89
N GLN A 106 16.26 8.71 -7.97
CA GLN A 106 16.11 7.27 -8.09
C GLN A 106 17.34 6.64 -8.77
N PRO A 107 18.52 6.71 -8.13
CA PRO A 107 19.75 6.23 -8.77
C PRO A 107 19.69 4.76 -9.17
N GLY A 108 19.00 3.92 -8.40
CA GLY A 108 18.79 2.50 -8.74
C GLY A 108 17.97 2.30 -10.03
N VAL A 109 17.00 3.19 -10.28
CA VAL A 109 16.19 3.16 -11.51
C VAL A 109 17.02 3.65 -12.72
N GLU A 110 17.85 4.67 -12.54
CA GLU A 110 18.70 5.18 -13.61
C GLU A 110 19.71 4.14 -14.10
N ASN A 111 20.26 3.33 -13.21
CA ASN A 111 21.23 2.29 -13.58
C ASN A 111 20.65 1.28 -14.58
N TYR A 112 19.46 0.74 -14.35
CA TYR A 112 18.88 -0.22 -15.30
C TYR A 112 18.43 0.44 -16.61
N LYS A 113 17.96 1.70 -16.56
CA LYS A 113 17.63 2.45 -17.78
C LYS A 113 18.85 2.65 -18.67
N GLN A 114 20.01 3.00 -18.08
CA GLN A 114 21.26 3.14 -18.81
C GLN A 114 21.72 1.82 -19.41
N ASN A 115 21.57 0.69 -18.69
CA ASN A 115 21.86 -0.63 -19.25
C ASN A 115 20.91 -0.95 -20.43
N MET A 116 19.64 -0.65 -20.30
CA MET A 116 18.68 -0.82 -21.38
C MET A 116 19.01 0.03 -22.60
N TYR A 117 19.38 1.30 -22.42
CA TYR A 117 19.80 2.18 -23.51
C TYR A 117 21.05 1.64 -24.22
N ALA A 118 22.03 1.15 -23.47
CA ALA A 118 23.24 0.53 -24.02
C ALA A 118 22.91 -0.71 -24.86
N LEU A 119 22.15 -1.65 -24.32
CA LEU A 119 21.78 -2.90 -25.01
C LEU A 119 20.89 -2.66 -26.23
N LEU A 120 20.08 -1.60 -26.23
CA LEU A 120 19.28 -1.16 -27.39
C LEU A 120 20.10 -0.38 -28.43
N GLY A 121 21.39 -0.14 -28.17
CA GLY A 121 22.28 0.55 -29.12
C GLY A 121 22.05 2.06 -29.23
N LYS A 122 21.60 2.72 -28.14
CA LYS A 122 21.46 4.17 -28.12
C LYS A 122 22.83 4.82 -28.36
N PRO A 123 22.94 5.82 -29.28
CA PRO A 123 24.18 6.53 -29.52
C PRO A 123 24.79 7.11 -28.23
N GLY A 124 26.12 6.96 -28.08
CA GLY A 124 26.87 7.37 -26.89
C GLY A 124 26.95 6.33 -25.78
N PHE A 125 26.43 5.11 -26.01
CA PHE A 125 26.49 4.00 -25.06
C PHE A 125 27.29 2.78 -25.57
N GLU A 126 28.10 2.97 -26.62
CA GLU A 126 28.80 1.87 -27.31
C GLU A 126 29.74 1.07 -26.39
N GLN A 127 30.52 1.77 -25.56
CA GLN A 127 31.42 1.14 -24.61
C GLN A 127 30.65 0.32 -23.55
N ARG A 128 29.60 0.91 -22.98
CA ARG A 128 28.77 0.21 -21.99
C ARG A 128 28.04 -0.97 -22.58
N ARG A 129 27.63 -0.87 -23.84
CA ARG A 129 27.02 -1.98 -24.58
C ARG A 129 27.96 -3.17 -24.68
N ALA A 130 29.20 -2.94 -25.15
CA ALA A 130 30.23 -4.01 -25.29
C ALA A 130 30.52 -4.69 -23.94
N GLU A 131 30.64 -3.91 -22.86
CA GLU A 131 30.80 -4.42 -21.50
C GLU A 131 29.63 -5.30 -21.05
N LEU A 132 28.39 -4.85 -21.28
CA LEU A 132 27.20 -5.62 -20.89
C LEU A 132 27.04 -6.90 -21.74
N GLU A 133 27.28 -6.82 -23.03
CA GLU A 133 27.22 -7.99 -23.92
C GLU A 133 28.26 -9.05 -23.53
N SER A 134 29.52 -8.65 -23.22
CA SER A 134 30.55 -9.53 -22.70
C SER A 134 30.10 -10.26 -21.41
N ARG A 135 29.52 -9.56 -20.48
CA ARG A 135 28.99 -10.15 -19.23
C ARG A 135 27.82 -11.11 -19.48
N LEU A 136 26.96 -10.83 -20.47
CA LEU A 136 25.84 -11.71 -20.83
C LEU A 136 26.27 -12.97 -21.55
N THR A 137 27.37 -12.93 -22.35
CA THR A 137 27.93 -14.08 -23.05
C THR A 137 28.81 -14.96 -22.15
N GLY A 138 29.13 -14.51 -20.94
CA GLY A 138 29.96 -15.24 -19.99
C GLY A 138 31.46 -15.19 -20.29
N GLU A 139 31.90 -14.32 -21.18
CA GLU A 139 33.32 -14.16 -21.56
C GLU A 139 34.17 -13.55 -20.43
N ASP A 140 33.56 -12.89 -19.43
CA ASP A 140 34.24 -12.32 -18.27
C ASP A 140 34.50 -13.33 -17.11
N GLN A 141 34.17 -14.62 -17.29
CA GLN A 141 34.36 -15.67 -16.26
C GLN A 141 35.51 -16.64 -16.53
N ALA A 142 36.39 -16.32 -17.49
CA ALA A 142 37.56 -17.15 -17.83
C ALA A 142 38.87 -16.55 -17.31
#